data_d64ee7f9daf2c01d1043b180122e85c8
#
_entry.id   d64ee7f9daf2c01d1043b180122e85c8
#
_cell.length_a   1.000
_cell.length_b   1.000
_cell.length_c   1.000
_cell.angle_alpha   90.00
_cell.angle_beta   90.00
_cell.angle_gamma   90.00
#
_symmetry.space_group_name_H-M   'P 1'
#
loop_
_entity.id
_entity.type
_entity.pdbx_description
1 polymer ?
#
loop_
_entity_poly.entity_id
_entity_poly.type
_entity_poly.pdbx_seq_one_letter_code
_entity_poly.pdbx_strand_id
1 'polypeptide(L)'
;MKADRDFSALSQKEGMHKAFLSFIADSGVILRDNSYPVRGKNELAAIYAGRPDTAFTLTWDPVFERIGSGGDLGYTFGYYKSFVKATGETGSGTYITIWARQPDGSWKFVLDTGTDGLPAASK
;
A
#
# COMPACT_ATOMS: atom_id res chain seq x y z
N MET A 1 -5.93 -10.82 7.02
CA MET A 1 -4.50 -10.71 7.28
C MET A 1 -4.20 -9.45 8.07
N LYS A 2 -3.69 -9.65 9.24
CA LYS A 2 -3.44 -8.53 10.16
C LYS A 2 -2.43 -7.53 9.59
N ALA A 3 -1.43 -8.01 8.85
CA ALA A 3 -0.39 -7.14 8.30
C ALA A 3 -0.96 -6.03 7.42
N ASP A 4 -1.95 -6.32 6.59
CA ASP A 4 -2.54 -5.31 5.73
C ASP A 4 -3.32 -4.26 6.52
N ARG A 5 -4.02 -4.67 7.55
CA ARG A 5 -4.72 -3.73 8.43
C ARG A 5 -3.75 -2.86 9.22
N ASP A 6 -2.66 -3.46 9.70
CA ASP A 6 -1.62 -2.70 10.40
C ASP A 6 -0.95 -1.70 9.47
N PHE A 7 -0.74 -2.09 8.23
CA PHE A 7 -0.17 -1.23 7.20
C PHE A 7 -1.07 0.00 6.96
N SER A 8 -2.37 -0.22 6.77
CA SER A 8 -3.32 0.89 6.59
C SER A 8 -3.41 1.78 7.83
N ALA A 9 -3.43 1.18 9.01
CA ALA A 9 -3.48 1.93 10.27
C ALA A 9 -2.24 2.81 10.44
N LEU A 10 -1.07 2.31 10.09
CA LEU A 10 0.16 3.08 10.17
C LEU A 10 0.14 4.24 9.18
N SER A 11 -0.38 4.02 7.97
CA SER A 11 -0.52 5.06 6.97
C SER A 11 -1.43 6.19 7.48
N GLN A 12 -2.52 5.84 8.13
CA GLN A 12 -3.44 6.83 8.68
C GLN A 12 -2.82 7.59 9.85
N LYS A 13 -2.09 6.90 10.70
CA LYS A 13 -1.54 7.48 11.93
C LYS A 13 -0.28 8.30 11.69
N GLU A 14 0.64 7.81 10.88
CA GLU A 14 1.97 8.39 10.71
C GLU A 14 2.33 8.75 9.28
N GLY A 15 1.39 8.62 8.35
CA GLY A 15 1.61 8.97 6.96
C GLY A 15 1.99 7.78 6.09
N MET A 16 1.69 7.91 4.80
CA MET A 16 1.92 6.81 3.86
C MET A 16 3.40 6.53 3.63
N HIS A 17 4.27 7.55 3.65
CA HIS A 17 5.70 7.33 3.43
C HIS A 17 6.26 6.39 4.49
N LYS A 18 5.98 6.66 5.75
CA LYS A 18 6.46 5.79 6.82
C LYS A 18 5.86 4.41 6.74
N ALA A 19 4.57 4.31 6.44
CA ALA A 19 3.90 3.02 6.33
C ALA A 19 4.51 2.18 5.22
N PHE A 20 4.65 2.74 4.03
CA PHE A 20 5.20 2.00 2.89
C PHE A 20 6.65 1.58 3.13
N LEU A 21 7.46 2.47 3.69
CA LEU A 21 8.86 2.12 4.01
C LEU A 21 8.96 1.05 5.10
N SER A 22 8.01 1.02 6.02
CA SER A 22 8.01 0.03 7.10
C SER A 22 7.58 -1.35 6.63
N PHE A 23 6.71 -1.43 5.63
CA PHE A 23 6.10 -2.69 5.21
C PHE A 23 6.65 -3.25 3.91
N ILE A 24 7.44 -2.51 3.15
CA ILE A 24 8.03 -3.02 1.92
C ILE A 24 9.17 -3.99 2.23
N ALA A 25 9.21 -5.12 1.53
CA ALA A 25 10.37 -6.00 1.55
C ALA A 25 11.55 -5.32 0.86
N ASP A 26 12.77 -5.74 1.15
CA ASP A 26 13.95 -5.11 0.55
C ASP A 26 13.89 -5.08 -0.97
N SER A 27 13.35 -6.11 -1.59
CA SER A 27 13.17 -6.20 -3.04
C SER A 27 11.72 -6.01 -3.48
N GLY A 28 10.88 -5.44 -2.65
CA GLY A 28 9.48 -5.21 -2.99
C GLY A 28 9.30 -4.23 -4.13
N VAL A 29 8.20 -4.36 -4.85
CA VAL A 29 7.93 -3.57 -6.04
C VAL A 29 6.59 -2.84 -5.89
N ILE A 30 6.56 -1.58 -6.31
CA ILE A 30 5.31 -0.82 -6.39
C ILE A 30 5.07 -0.47 -7.84
N LEU A 31 3.87 -0.78 -8.33
CA LEU A 31 3.44 -0.41 -9.68
C LEU A 31 2.43 0.72 -9.58
N ARG A 32 2.68 1.80 -10.32
CA ARG A 32 1.83 2.99 -10.30
C ARG A 32 1.59 3.49 -11.72
N ASP A 33 0.53 4.26 -11.87
CA ASP A 33 0.20 4.89 -13.16
C ASP A 33 1.32 5.83 -13.60
N ASN A 34 1.61 5.82 -14.88
CA ASN A 34 2.56 6.73 -15.50
C ASN A 34 3.94 6.73 -14.84
N SER A 35 4.37 5.58 -14.36
CA SER A 35 5.65 5.43 -13.67
C SER A 35 6.27 4.10 -14.03
N TYR A 36 7.58 4.08 -14.13
CA TYR A 36 8.30 2.81 -14.13
C TYR A 36 8.11 2.14 -12.77
N PRO A 37 8.23 0.81 -12.69
CA PRO A 37 8.15 0.13 -11.40
C PRO A 37 9.14 0.72 -10.40
N VAL A 38 8.68 0.94 -9.18
CA VAL A 38 9.55 1.33 -8.07
C VAL A 38 10.07 0.04 -7.46
N ARG A 39 11.37 -0.17 -7.50
CA ARG A 39 11.97 -1.44 -7.09
C ARG A 39 12.79 -1.28 -5.83
N GLY A 40 12.32 -1.91 -4.79
CA GLY A 40 13.07 -2.02 -3.55
C GLY A 40 12.92 -0.83 -2.62
N LYS A 41 13.27 -1.11 -1.38
CA LYS A 41 13.13 -0.12 -0.31
C LYS A 41 14.00 1.12 -0.53
N ASN A 42 15.22 0.94 -1.04
CA ASN A 42 16.12 2.07 -1.25
C ASN A 42 15.61 3.02 -2.32
N GLU A 43 15.07 2.48 -3.42
CA GLU A 43 14.50 3.29 -4.48
C GLU A 43 13.27 4.05 -3.99
N LEU A 44 12.43 3.38 -3.20
CA LEU A 44 11.27 4.03 -2.61
C LEU A 44 11.68 5.15 -1.65
N ALA A 45 12.67 4.91 -0.82
CA ALA A 45 13.18 5.94 0.10
C ALA A 45 13.69 7.16 -0.66
N ALA A 46 14.38 6.95 -1.79
CA ALA A 46 14.87 8.04 -2.61
C ALA A 46 13.73 8.87 -3.20
N ILE A 47 12.66 8.22 -3.63
CA ILE A 47 11.47 8.92 -4.15
C ILE A 47 10.81 9.78 -3.07
N TYR A 48 10.74 9.28 -1.85
CA TYR A 48 10.12 10.01 -0.75
C TYR A 48 11.00 11.10 -0.15
N ALA A 49 12.30 11.03 -0.37
CA ALA A 49 13.24 11.98 0.23
C ALA A 49 12.89 13.42 -0.17
N GLY A 50 12.82 14.30 0.82
CA GLY A 50 12.52 15.70 0.57
C GLY A 50 11.05 16.00 0.25
N ARG A 51 10.18 15.01 0.25
CA ARG A 51 8.77 15.22 -0.02
C ARG A 51 7.97 15.15 1.28
N PRO A 52 7.17 16.18 1.57
CA PRO A 52 6.35 16.13 2.79
C PRO A 52 5.24 15.09 2.64
N ASP A 53 4.94 14.43 3.76
CA ASP A 53 3.92 13.39 3.82
C ASP A 53 2.61 13.91 4.40
N THR A 54 2.54 15.21 4.65
CA THR A 54 1.41 15.80 5.38
C THR A 54 0.28 16.26 4.48
N ALA A 55 0.51 16.35 3.17
CA ALA A 55 -0.47 16.88 2.23
C ALA A 55 -1.47 15.84 1.74
N PHE A 56 -1.23 14.57 2.02
CA PHE A 56 -1.95 13.48 1.39
C PHE A 56 -2.19 12.36 2.40
N THR A 57 -3.41 11.89 2.46
CA THR A 57 -3.78 10.76 3.33
C THR A 57 -4.24 9.60 2.46
N LEU A 58 -3.71 8.44 2.72
CA LEU A 58 -4.08 7.22 2.02
C LEU A 58 -4.45 6.15 3.04
N THR A 59 -5.65 5.62 2.92
CA THR A 59 -6.11 4.53 3.77
C THR A 59 -6.76 3.47 2.90
N TRP A 60 -6.81 2.26 3.39
CA TRP A 60 -7.44 1.17 2.65
C TRP A 60 -8.01 0.13 3.59
N ASP A 61 -8.86 -0.71 3.03
CA ASP A 61 -9.62 -1.68 3.79
C ASP A 61 -9.61 -2.99 3.02
N PRO A 62 -8.92 -4.01 3.52
CA PRO A 62 -8.90 -5.29 2.83
C PRO A 62 -10.25 -5.98 2.95
N VAL A 63 -10.73 -6.52 1.84
CA VAL A 63 -11.98 -7.26 1.81
C VAL A 63 -11.78 -8.73 1.55
N PHE A 64 -10.57 -9.14 1.19
CA PHE A 64 -10.26 -10.53 0.92
C PHE A 64 -8.78 -10.79 1.15
N GLU A 65 -8.47 -11.97 1.65
CA GLU A 65 -7.09 -12.44 1.81
C GLU A 65 -6.98 -13.91 1.46
N ARG A 66 -5.81 -14.29 0.98
CA ARG A 66 -5.49 -15.69 0.73
C ARG A 66 -4.00 -15.91 0.95
N ILE A 67 -3.68 -16.96 1.67
CA ILE A 67 -2.30 -17.39 1.89
C ILE A 67 -2.16 -18.77 1.28
N GLY A 68 -1.10 -18.96 0.51
CA GLY A 68 -0.82 -20.26 -0.10
C GLY A 68 -0.54 -21.32 0.95
N SER A 69 -0.63 -22.59 0.56
CA SER A 69 -0.49 -23.71 1.49
C SER A 69 0.89 -23.77 2.16
N GLY A 70 1.91 -23.19 1.55
CA GLY A 70 3.23 -23.12 2.17
C GLY A 70 3.33 -22.11 3.32
N GLY A 71 2.36 -21.21 3.44
CA GLY A 71 2.33 -20.24 4.54
C GLY A 71 3.30 -19.08 4.41
N ASP A 72 3.99 -18.95 3.29
CA ASP A 72 5.04 -17.96 3.09
C ASP A 72 4.72 -16.88 2.07
N LEU A 73 3.64 -17.03 1.32
CA LEU A 73 3.22 -16.05 0.32
C LEU A 73 1.70 -15.96 0.31
N GLY A 74 1.20 -14.75 0.24
CA GLY A 74 -0.24 -14.52 0.16
C GLY A 74 -0.54 -13.19 -0.49
N TYR A 75 -1.83 -12.89 -0.63
CA TYR A 75 -2.25 -11.61 -1.16
C TYR A 75 -3.51 -11.11 -0.46
N THR A 76 -3.68 -9.82 -0.50
CA THR A 76 -4.91 -9.15 -0.06
C THR A 76 -5.38 -8.25 -1.19
N PHE A 77 -6.67 -8.00 -1.26
CA PHE A 77 -7.18 -6.92 -2.09
C PHE A 77 -8.34 -6.22 -1.38
N GLY A 78 -8.63 -5.02 -1.80
CA GLY A 78 -9.70 -4.25 -1.22
C GLY A 78 -9.85 -2.90 -1.88
N TYR A 79 -10.35 -1.96 -1.11
CA TYR A 79 -10.61 -0.60 -1.58
C TYR A 79 -9.74 0.39 -0.85
N TYR A 80 -9.29 1.42 -1.58
CA TYR A 80 -8.54 2.51 -0.95
C TYR A 80 -9.28 3.83 -1.08
N LYS A 81 -8.93 4.76 -0.20
CA LYS A 81 -9.38 6.15 -0.24
C LYS A 81 -8.18 7.07 -0.09
N SER A 82 -8.21 8.17 -0.82
CA SER A 82 -7.19 9.19 -0.70
C SER A 82 -7.82 10.55 -0.46
N PHE A 83 -7.07 11.43 0.17
CA PHE A 83 -7.51 12.78 0.48
C PHE A 83 -6.33 13.74 0.37
N VAL A 84 -6.52 14.82 -0.40
CA VAL A 84 -5.51 15.87 -0.56
C VAL A 84 -5.94 17.06 0.26
N LYS A 85 -5.18 17.39 1.29
CA LYS A 85 -5.55 18.46 2.24
C LYS A 85 -5.69 19.83 1.57
N ALA A 86 -4.79 20.16 0.66
CA ALA A 86 -4.75 21.49 0.06
C ALA A 86 -5.98 21.79 -0.78
N THR A 87 -6.56 20.79 -1.43
CA THR A 87 -7.67 20.98 -2.35
C THR A 87 -8.97 20.38 -1.87
N GLY A 88 -8.91 19.50 -0.87
CA GLY A 88 -10.07 18.72 -0.44
C GLY A 88 -10.45 17.60 -1.39
N GLU A 89 -9.65 17.36 -2.42
CA GLU A 89 -9.93 16.32 -3.39
C GLU A 89 -9.85 14.94 -2.74
N THR A 90 -10.80 14.07 -3.11
CA THR A 90 -10.83 12.69 -2.66
C THR A 90 -10.69 11.78 -3.85
N GLY A 91 -10.09 10.63 -3.63
CA GLY A 91 -9.99 9.58 -4.62
C GLY A 91 -10.33 8.24 -4.01
N SER A 92 -10.58 7.27 -4.86
CA SER A 92 -10.84 5.91 -4.42
C SER A 92 -10.52 4.95 -5.54
N GLY A 93 -10.35 3.70 -5.20
CA GLY A 93 -10.08 2.66 -6.18
C GLY A 93 -9.92 1.32 -5.49
N THR A 94 -9.35 0.39 -6.22
CA THR A 94 -9.05 -0.95 -5.71
C THR A 94 -7.55 -1.14 -5.66
N TYR A 95 -7.11 -2.09 -4.84
CA TYR A 95 -5.69 -2.41 -4.74
C TYR A 95 -5.50 -3.92 -4.57
N ILE A 96 -4.31 -4.37 -4.90
CA ILE A 96 -3.84 -5.71 -4.54
C ILE A 96 -2.44 -5.58 -3.95
N THR A 97 -2.19 -6.32 -2.88
CA THR A 97 -0.88 -6.39 -2.26
C THR A 97 -0.48 -7.85 -2.11
N ILE A 98 0.71 -8.19 -2.59
CA ILE A 98 1.26 -9.53 -2.42
C ILE A 98 2.27 -9.47 -1.27
N TRP A 99 2.09 -10.37 -0.32
CA TRP A 99 2.83 -10.40 0.93
C TRP A 99 3.74 -11.63 0.98
N ALA A 100 4.94 -11.46 1.48
CA ALA A 100 5.85 -12.56 1.72
C ALA A 100 6.24 -12.57 3.19
N ARG A 101 6.26 -13.76 3.78
CA ARG A 101 6.68 -13.93 5.15
C ARG A 101 8.19 -13.89 5.22
N GLN A 102 8.71 -13.07 6.11
CA GLN A 102 10.14 -12.90 6.28
C GLN A 102 10.71 -13.93 7.27
N PRO A 103 12.04 -14.12 7.28
CA PRO A 103 12.65 -15.08 8.22
C PRO A 103 12.31 -14.82 9.68
N ASP A 104 12.07 -13.57 10.07
CA ASP A 104 11.69 -13.22 11.44
C ASP A 104 10.22 -13.44 11.74
N GLY A 105 9.45 -13.95 10.78
CA GLY A 105 8.03 -14.20 10.93
C GLY A 105 7.13 -13.02 10.57
N SER A 106 7.69 -11.85 10.31
CA SER A 106 6.90 -10.69 9.90
C SER A 106 6.49 -10.83 8.43
N TRP A 107 5.45 -10.09 8.05
CA TRP A 107 4.99 -10.03 6.67
C TRP A 107 5.39 -8.69 6.07
N LYS A 108 6.01 -8.74 4.89
CA LYS A 108 6.35 -7.54 4.11
C LYS A 108 5.76 -7.68 2.72
N PHE A 109 5.39 -6.56 2.10
CA PHE A 109 4.85 -6.69 0.75
C PHE A 109 5.98 -6.76 -0.28
N VAL A 110 5.76 -7.62 -1.27
CA VAL A 110 6.70 -7.80 -2.38
C VAL A 110 6.16 -7.21 -3.67
N LEU A 111 4.86 -6.97 -3.75
CA LEU A 111 4.23 -6.26 -4.85
C LEU A 111 3.03 -5.50 -4.34
N ASP A 112 2.88 -4.25 -4.74
CA ASP A 112 1.73 -3.44 -4.42
C ASP A 112 1.32 -2.63 -5.64
N THR A 113 0.03 -2.62 -5.94
CA THR A 113 -0.50 -1.84 -7.05
C THR A 113 -1.97 -1.52 -6.80
N GLY A 114 -2.44 -0.47 -7.44
CA GLY A 114 -3.83 -0.05 -7.34
C GLY A 114 -4.38 0.41 -8.67
N THR A 115 -5.70 0.46 -8.75
CA THR A 115 -6.39 0.99 -9.92
C THR A 115 -7.32 2.10 -9.46
N ASP A 116 -7.27 3.23 -10.16
CA ASP A 116 -8.08 4.39 -9.80
C ASP A 116 -9.50 4.27 -10.31
N GLY A 117 -10.38 4.86 -9.53
CA GLY A 117 -11.74 5.06 -9.95
C GLY A 117 -12.65 3.89 -9.62
N LEU A 118 -13.70 4.20 -8.91
CA LEU A 118 -14.80 3.28 -8.69
C LEU A 118 -16.05 3.88 -9.34
N PRO A 119 -16.96 3.04 -9.82
CA PRO A 119 -18.23 3.57 -10.31
C PRO A 119 -18.92 4.35 -9.22
N ALA A 120 -19.68 5.34 -9.60
CA ALA A 120 -20.50 6.06 -8.63
C ALA A 120 -21.41 5.05 -7.92
N ALA A 121 -21.55 5.25 -6.63
CA ALA A 121 -22.43 4.40 -5.85
C ALA A 121 -23.83 4.60 -6.37
N SER A 122 -24.38 3.60 -6.93
CA SER A 122 -25.62 3.83 -7.57
C SER A 122 -26.71 3.43 -6.81
N LYS A 123 -26.53 3.19 -5.94
CA LYS A 123 -27.65 2.75 -5.83
C LYS A 123 -27.87 1.80 -5.22
#